data_61e2e8949b5b3c47956c58e21036d7dc
#
_entry.id   61e2e8949b5b3c47956c58e21036d7dc
#
_cell.length_a   1.000
_cell.length_b   1.000
_cell.length_c   1.000
_cell.angle_alpha   90.00
_cell.angle_beta   90.00
_cell.angle_gamma   90.00
#
_symmetry.space_group_name_H-M   'P 1'
#
loop_
_entity.id
_entity.type
_entity.pdbx_description
1 polymer ?
#
loop_
_entity_poly.entity_id
_entity_poly.type
_entity_poly.pdbx_seq_one_letter_code
_entity_poly.pdbx_strand_id
1 'polypeptide(L)'
;MLRRQYDKIIITRPTVSKEEIGFLPGDLREKMDPWVQPIYQNFFQLYDKVKVEKLIEDGKIEIVPVSFMRGRTFLDSMIIVDEAQNVTHQQMEMITSRLGLRSKMMVCGDAQQTDLKKKSDSGFKFLYTAARKIKNLEAITLTTNHRNEIVEDLLNYYNDAVDKGVSITTSGSYIYNSKN
;
A
#
# COMPACT_ATOMS: atom_id res chain seq x y z
N MET A 1 -10.99 15.18 -4.99
CA MET A 1 -10.46 16.42 -5.63
C MET A 1 -11.29 16.89 -6.81
N LEU A 2 -11.47 16.13 -7.89
CA LEU A 2 -12.27 16.57 -9.05
C LEU A 2 -13.70 17.01 -8.68
N ARG A 3 -14.31 16.38 -7.70
CA ARG A 3 -15.65 16.75 -7.19
C ARG A 3 -15.62 17.63 -5.95
N ARG A 4 -14.43 18.10 -5.53
CA ARG A 4 -14.21 18.92 -4.32
C ARG A 4 -14.86 18.35 -3.03
N GLN A 5 -14.92 17.02 -2.95
CA GLN A 5 -15.51 16.34 -1.77
C GLN A 5 -14.56 16.35 -0.56
N TYR A 6 -13.25 16.41 -0.82
CA TYR A 6 -12.21 16.43 0.19
C TYR A 6 -11.20 17.52 -0.13
N ASP A 7 -10.67 18.13 0.90
CA ASP A 7 -9.66 19.18 0.79
C ASP A 7 -8.27 18.61 0.52
N LYS A 8 -8.01 17.40 1.01
CA LYS A 8 -6.70 16.73 0.92
C LYS A 8 -6.83 15.27 0.56
N ILE A 9 -5.77 14.75 -0.06
CA ILE A 9 -5.50 13.31 -0.18
C ILE A 9 -4.26 13.01 0.66
N ILE A 10 -4.42 12.09 1.61
CA ILE A 10 -3.33 11.59 2.45
C ILE A 10 -3.05 10.16 2.02
N ILE A 11 -1.81 9.85 1.66
CA ILE A 11 -1.44 8.48 1.28
C ILE A 11 -0.42 7.98 2.28
N THR A 12 -0.63 6.77 2.77
CA THR A 12 0.33 6.07 3.63
C THR A 12 0.57 4.66 3.14
N ARG A 13 1.79 4.18 3.33
CA ARG A 13 2.23 2.85 2.93
C ARG A 13 3.21 2.31 3.97
N PRO A 14 3.05 1.05 4.44
CA PRO A 14 3.91 0.46 5.46
C PRO A 14 5.14 -0.19 4.82
N THR A 15 6.15 0.54 4.43
CA THR A 15 7.24 -0.09 3.67
C THR A 15 8.65 0.23 4.12
N VAL A 16 8.83 1.11 5.09
CA VAL A 16 10.20 1.42 5.52
C VAL A 16 10.24 1.50 7.03
N SER A 17 11.07 0.68 7.65
CA SER A 17 11.35 0.82 9.08
C SER A 17 12.07 2.15 9.31
N LYS A 18 11.91 2.73 10.50
CA LYS A 18 12.68 3.92 10.89
C LYS A 18 14.19 3.70 10.78
N GLU A 19 14.60 2.46 10.97
CA GLU A 19 16.00 2.02 10.89
C GLU A 19 16.50 2.09 9.44
N GLU A 20 15.73 1.61 8.47
CA GLU A 20 16.09 1.69 7.05
C GLU A 20 16.19 3.15 6.56
N ILE A 21 15.24 4.01 6.95
CA ILE A 21 15.31 5.44 6.66
C ILE A 21 16.54 6.07 7.33
N GLY A 22 16.90 5.64 8.53
CA GLY A 22 18.05 6.15 9.28
C GLY A 22 19.40 5.90 8.62
N PHE A 23 19.55 4.78 7.90
CA PHE A 23 20.78 4.40 7.22
C PHE A 23 20.99 5.04 5.85
N LEU A 24 19.97 5.65 5.25
CA LEU A 24 20.11 6.32 3.96
C LEU A 24 20.80 7.69 4.13
N PRO A 25 21.69 8.09 3.23
CA PRO A 25 22.29 9.43 3.24
C PRO A 25 21.25 10.48 2.82
N GLY A 26 21.47 11.73 3.26
CA GLY A 26 20.62 12.86 2.89
C GLY A 26 19.63 13.28 3.97
N ASP A 27 18.80 14.27 3.65
CA ASP A 27 17.72 14.73 4.52
C ASP A 27 16.51 13.76 4.48
N LEU A 28 15.50 14.00 5.32
CA LEU A 28 14.33 13.12 5.40
C LEU A 28 13.58 13.02 4.08
N ARG A 29 13.52 14.11 3.31
CA ARG A 29 12.83 14.17 2.02
C ARG A 29 13.58 13.33 0.98
N GLU A 30 14.89 13.49 0.88
CA GLU A 30 15.75 12.71 -0.01
C GLU A 30 15.71 11.22 0.31
N LYS A 31 15.71 10.87 1.59
CA LYS A 31 15.59 9.47 2.05
C LYS A 31 14.26 8.83 1.68
N MET A 32 13.20 9.62 1.62
CA MET A 32 11.86 9.14 1.29
C MET A 32 11.57 9.11 -0.21
N ASP A 33 12.34 9.81 -1.03
CA ASP A 33 12.09 9.98 -2.44
C ASP A 33 11.92 8.64 -3.20
N PRO A 34 12.77 7.62 -3.05
CA PRO A 34 12.61 6.33 -3.72
C PRO A 34 11.28 5.63 -3.38
N TRP A 35 10.78 5.84 -2.16
CA TRP A 35 9.54 5.25 -1.68
C TRP A 35 8.31 6.00 -2.17
N VAL A 36 8.44 7.30 -2.37
CA VAL A 36 7.36 8.22 -2.78
C VAL A 36 7.18 8.25 -4.30
N GLN A 37 8.27 8.15 -5.05
CA GLN A 37 8.27 8.26 -6.52
C GLN A 37 7.29 7.31 -7.23
N PRO A 38 7.17 6.01 -6.89
CA PRO A 38 6.21 5.13 -7.55
C PRO A 38 4.75 5.60 -7.37
N ILE A 39 4.44 6.22 -6.23
CA ILE A 39 3.11 6.76 -5.97
C ILE A 39 2.84 7.98 -6.84
N TYR A 40 3.81 8.89 -6.94
CA TYR A 40 3.69 10.07 -7.82
C TYR A 40 3.58 9.68 -9.30
N GLN A 41 4.32 8.68 -9.75
CA GLN A 41 4.23 8.18 -11.12
C GLN A 41 2.82 7.71 -11.47
N ASN A 42 2.11 7.05 -10.55
CA ASN A 42 0.72 6.67 -10.75
C ASN A 42 -0.20 7.90 -10.91
N PHE A 43 0.03 8.98 -10.16
CA PHE A 43 -0.69 10.22 -10.36
C PHE A 43 -0.40 10.86 -11.71
N PHE A 44 0.86 10.85 -12.16
CA PHE A 44 1.26 11.43 -13.46
C PHE A 44 0.69 10.66 -14.65
N GLN A 45 0.36 9.38 -14.50
CA GLN A 45 -0.36 8.61 -15.52
C GLN A 45 -1.83 9.04 -15.64
N LEU A 46 -2.44 9.50 -14.56
CA LEU A 46 -3.85 9.86 -14.50
C LEU A 46 -4.09 11.35 -14.76
N TYR A 47 -3.12 12.21 -14.47
CA TYR A 47 -3.24 13.65 -14.51
C TYR A 47 -1.98 14.31 -15.06
N ASP A 48 -2.16 15.51 -15.56
CA ASP A 48 -1.06 16.39 -15.98
C ASP A 48 -0.05 16.57 -14.83
N LYS A 49 1.24 16.34 -15.14
CA LYS A 49 2.33 16.35 -14.15
C LYS A 49 2.42 17.68 -13.41
N VAL A 50 2.34 18.81 -14.14
CA VAL A 50 2.46 20.15 -13.53
C VAL A 50 1.33 20.41 -12.53
N LYS A 51 0.11 19.95 -12.84
CA LYS A 51 -1.02 20.07 -11.91
C LYS A 51 -0.84 19.21 -10.67
N VAL A 52 -0.30 18.00 -10.81
CA VAL A 52 -0.02 17.12 -9.65
C VAL A 52 1.06 17.72 -8.77
N GLU A 53 2.16 18.19 -9.35
CA GLU A 53 3.26 18.85 -8.62
C GLU A 53 2.75 20.04 -7.82
N LYS A 54 1.92 20.89 -8.44
CA LYS A 54 1.29 22.00 -7.73
C LYS A 54 0.40 21.54 -6.56
N LEU A 55 -0.36 20.46 -6.72
CA LEU A 55 -1.18 19.92 -5.63
C LEU A 55 -0.34 19.37 -4.47
N ILE A 56 0.85 18.85 -4.76
CA ILE A 56 1.82 18.40 -3.75
C ILE A 56 2.41 19.62 -3.04
N GLU A 57 2.86 20.63 -3.78
CA GLU A 57 3.39 21.88 -3.21
C GLU A 57 2.35 22.61 -2.34
N ASP A 58 1.10 22.67 -2.79
CA ASP A 58 -0.03 23.24 -2.04
C ASP A 58 -0.46 22.38 -0.84
N GLY A 59 0.19 21.24 -0.59
CA GLY A 59 -0.17 20.30 0.48
C GLY A 59 -1.55 19.67 0.35
N LYS A 60 -2.07 19.59 -0.90
CA LYS A 60 -3.34 18.92 -1.23
C LYS A 60 -3.17 17.42 -1.45
N ILE A 61 -1.98 17.00 -1.82
CA ILE A 61 -1.54 15.59 -1.84
C ILE A 61 -0.37 15.48 -0.88
N GLU A 62 -0.49 14.65 0.13
CA GLU A 62 0.54 14.42 1.14
C GLU A 62 0.80 12.91 1.27
N ILE A 63 2.05 12.49 1.14
CA ILE A 63 2.47 11.11 1.41
C ILE A 63 3.11 11.09 2.77
N VAL A 64 2.54 10.30 3.69
CA VAL A 64 2.90 10.26 5.10
C VAL A 64 3.28 8.83 5.49
N PRO A 65 4.52 8.56 5.91
CA PRO A 65 4.86 7.27 6.48
C PRO A 65 3.98 6.94 7.68
N VAL A 66 3.66 5.64 7.86
CA VAL A 66 2.83 5.18 8.98
C VAL A 66 3.34 5.71 10.33
N SER A 67 4.67 5.73 10.52
CA SER A 67 5.29 6.21 11.76
C SER A 67 5.05 7.69 12.07
N PHE A 68 4.74 8.52 11.06
CA PHE A 68 4.49 9.95 11.19
C PHE A 68 3.00 10.30 11.26
N MET A 69 2.12 9.32 11.19
CA MET A 69 0.68 9.54 11.37
C MET A 69 0.28 9.69 12.84
N ARG A 70 1.12 9.19 13.77
CA ARG A 70 0.82 9.25 15.21
C ARG A 70 0.64 10.71 15.68
N GLY A 71 -0.43 10.94 16.45
CA GLY A 71 -0.75 12.28 16.99
C GLY A 71 -1.45 13.21 16.00
N ARG A 72 -1.64 12.81 14.75
CA ARG A 72 -2.40 13.59 13.76
C ARG A 72 -3.86 13.16 13.71
N THR A 73 -4.74 14.05 13.30
CA THR A 73 -6.13 13.76 12.94
C THR A 73 -6.39 14.42 11.60
N PHE A 74 -6.86 13.64 10.62
CA PHE A 74 -7.09 14.12 9.26
C PHE A 74 -8.56 14.48 9.11
N LEU A 75 -8.84 15.77 8.91
CA LEU A 75 -10.16 16.33 8.68
C LEU A 75 -10.32 16.61 7.19
N ASP A 76 -11.56 16.55 6.69
CA ASP A 76 -11.92 16.87 5.30
C ASP A 76 -11.01 16.16 4.26
N SER A 77 -10.56 14.95 4.59
CA SER A 77 -9.50 14.27 3.88
C SER A 77 -9.93 12.90 3.32
N MET A 78 -9.40 12.57 2.15
CA MET A 78 -9.39 11.20 1.65
C MET A 78 -8.06 10.56 2.05
N ILE A 79 -8.11 9.53 2.91
CA ILE A 79 -6.94 8.80 3.38
C ILE A 79 -6.86 7.50 2.59
N ILE A 80 -5.71 7.21 2.00
CA ILE A 80 -5.42 5.97 1.27
C ILE A 80 -4.30 5.24 2.01
N VAL A 81 -4.60 4.03 2.47
CA VAL A 81 -3.62 3.11 3.06
C VAL A 81 -3.30 2.05 2.00
N ASP A 82 -2.13 2.13 1.42
CA ASP A 82 -1.67 1.22 0.38
C ASP A 82 -0.82 0.09 0.98
N GLU A 83 -0.74 -1.08 0.31
CA GLU A 83 -0.02 -2.28 0.79
C GLU A 83 -0.39 -2.67 2.23
N ALA A 84 -1.67 -2.53 2.56
CA ALA A 84 -2.16 -2.65 3.95
C ALA A 84 -2.02 -4.06 4.54
N GLN A 85 -1.78 -5.10 3.73
CA GLN A 85 -1.47 -6.44 4.21
C GLN A 85 -0.19 -6.47 5.07
N ASN A 86 0.70 -5.49 4.87
CA ASN A 86 1.96 -5.35 5.61
C ASN A 86 1.84 -4.46 6.86
N VAL A 87 0.62 -3.99 7.16
CA VAL A 87 0.31 -3.24 8.39
C VAL A 87 -0.02 -4.21 9.52
N THR A 88 0.69 -4.10 10.65
CA THR A 88 0.38 -4.90 11.84
C THR A 88 -0.94 -4.46 12.50
N HIS A 89 -1.52 -5.28 13.39
CA HIS A 89 -2.72 -4.91 14.16
C HIS A 89 -2.56 -3.58 14.89
N GLN A 90 -1.45 -3.38 15.56
CA GLN A 90 -1.17 -2.15 16.31
C GLN A 90 -1.06 -0.92 15.39
N GLN A 91 -0.43 -1.08 14.24
CA GLN A 91 -0.34 -0.01 13.24
C GLN A 91 -1.72 0.29 12.62
N MET A 92 -2.53 -0.73 12.32
CA MET A 92 -3.87 -0.55 11.75
C MET A 92 -4.79 0.19 12.73
N GLU A 93 -4.76 -0.15 14.01
CA GLU A 93 -5.47 0.57 15.07
C GLU A 93 -5.04 2.04 15.12
N MET A 94 -3.73 2.27 15.10
CA MET A 94 -3.17 3.62 15.10
C MET A 94 -3.61 4.40 13.86
N ILE A 95 -3.57 3.82 12.65
CA ILE A 95 -3.96 4.46 11.40
C ILE A 95 -5.45 4.79 11.39
N THR A 96 -6.30 3.81 11.73
CA THR A 96 -7.76 3.98 11.70
C THR A 96 -8.23 5.04 12.67
N SER A 97 -7.56 5.18 13.83
CA SER A 97 -7.83 6.24 14.80
C SER A 97 -7.46 7.66 14.32
N ARG A 98 -6.84 7.81 13.14
CA ARG A 98 -6.55 9.13 12.54
C ARG A 98 -7.69 9.69 11.69
N LEU A 99 -8.72 8.88 11.44
CA LEU A 99 -9.88 9.30 10.65
C LEU A 99 -10.66 10.39 11.40
N GLY A 100 -10.64 11.58 10.85
CA GLY A 100 -11.33 12.76 11.42
C GLY A 100 -12.67 13.02 10.74
N LEU A 101 -13.32 14.10 11.17
CA LEU A 101 -14.62 14.52 10.65
C LEU A 101 -14.56 14.80 9.14
N ARG A 102 -15.64 14.47 8.42
CA ARG A 102 -15.83 14.66 6.99
C ARG A 102 -14.74 14.01 6.13
N SER A 103 -14.13 12.97 6.66
CA SER A 103 -13.06 12.22 5.99
C SER A 103 -13.50 10.80 5.64
N LYS A 104 -12.84 10.22 4.66
CA LYS A 104 -13.00 8.83 4.26
C LYS A 104 -11.64 8.14 4.24
N MET A 105 -11.61 6.89 4.63
CA MET A 105 -10.41 6.06 4.55
C MET A 105 -10.67 4.89 3.59
N MET A 106 -9.73 4.68 2.69
CA MET A 106 -9.67 3.52 1.81
C MET A 106 -8.42 2.72 2.17
N VAL A 107 -8.61 1.45 2.49
CA VAL A 107 -7.52 0.55 2.87
C VAL A 107 -7.40 -0.50 1.78
N CYS A 108 -6.29 -0.45 1.05
CA CYS A 108 -6.00 -1.29 -0.11
C CYS A 108 -4.92 -2.31 0.23
N GLY A 109 -5.11 -3.55 -0.18
CA GLY A 109 -4.11 -4.59 0.05
C GLY A 109 -4.52 -5.94 -0.53
N ASP A 110 -3.56 -6.83 -0.62
CA ASP A 110 -3.76 -8.23 -0.98
C ASP A 110 -3.37 -9.13 0.21
N ALA A 111 -4.35 -9.79 0.82
CA ALA A 111 -4.14 -10.62 2.00
C ALA A 111 -3.22 -11.83 1.75
N GLN A 112 -2.95 -12.18 0.48
CA GLN A 112 -2.05 -13.28 0.11
C GLN A 112 -0.59 -12.82 0.04
N GLN A 113 -0.34 -11.55 -0.31
CA GLN A 113 0.98 -10.95 -0.54
C GLN A 113 1.55 -10.26 0.71
N THR A 114 1.44 -10.86 1.89
CA THR A 114 2.00 -10.25 3.10
C THR A 114 3.46 -10.63 3.31
N ASP A 115 4.31 -9.63 3.57
CA ASP A 115 5.73 -9.77 3.92
C ASP A 115 5.95 -9.91 5.44
N LEU A 116 4.89 -9.84 6.24
CA LEU A 116 4.98 -10.00 7.69
C LEU A 116 5.43 -11.41 8.05
N LYS A 117 6.36 -11.53 9.01
CA LYS A 117 6.90 -12.81 9.50
C LYS A 117 5.81 -13.81 9.90
N LYS A 118 4.71 -13.29 10.47
CA LYS A 118 3.50 -14.07 10.77
C LYS A 118 2.33 -13.42 10.06
N LYS A 119 1.68 -14.15 9.16
CA LYS A 119 0.48 -13.69 8.44
C LYS A 119 -0.68 -13.30 9.37
N SER A 120 -0.72 -13.88 10.58
CA SER A 120 -1.69 -13.55 11.63
C SER A 120 -1.53 -12.14 12.20
N ASP A 121 -0.36 -11.52 12.05
CA ASP A 121 -0.08 -10.19 12.59
C ASP A 121 -0.65 -9.07 11.71
N SER A 122 -1.17 -9.41 10.51
CA SER A 122 -1.76 -8.45 9.60
C SER A 122 -3.08 -7.88 10.12
N GLY A 123 -3.10 -6.58 10.36
CA GLY A 123 -4.29 -5.83 10.73
C GLY A 123 -5.29 -5.68 9.57
N PHE A 124 -4.86 -5.84 8.33
CA PHE A 124 -5.72 -5.74 7.16
C PHE A 124 -6.79 -6.85 7.12
N LYS A 125 -6.38 -8.10 7.36
CA LYS A 125 -7.28 -9.23 7.39
C LYS A 125 -8.33 -9.11 8.50
N PHE A 126 -7.92 -8.58 9.65
CA PHE A 126 -8.83 -8.28 10.76
C PHE A 126 -9.85 -7.21 10.35
N LEU A 127 -9.40 -6.10 9.76
CA LEU A 127 -10.26 -5.01 9.31
C LEU A 127 -11.29 -5.50 8.27
N TYR A 128 -10.85 -6.31 7.31
CA TYR A 128 -11.74 -6.93 6.32
C TYR A 128 -12.84 -7.76 6.97
N THR A 129 -12.50 -8.51 8.02
CA THR A 129 -13.49 -9.30 8.78
C THR A 129 -14.43 -8.41 9.59
N ALA A 130 -13.93 -7.30 10.15
CA ALA A 130 -14.71 -6.34 10.93
C ALA A 130 -15.77 -5.63 10.08
N ALA A 131 -15.56 -5.49 8.77
CA ALA A 131 -16.53 -4.89 7.85
C ALA A 131 -17.90 -5.57 7.84
N ARG A 132 -17.95 -6.85 8.23
CA ARG A 132 -19.23 -7.59 8.37
C ARG A 132 -20.05 -7.14 9.59
N LYS A 133 -19.46 -6.43 10.54
CA LYS A 133 -20.07 -6.06 11.82
C LYS A 133 -20.21 -4.55 12.04
N ILE A 134 -19.46 -3.75 11.30
CA ILE A 134 -19.38 -2.30 11.48
C ILE A 134 -20.15 -1.60 10.35
N LYS A 135 -21.24 -0.92 10.68
CA LYS A 135 -22.17 -0.32 9.70
C LYS A 135 -21.52 0.63 8.68
N ASN A 136 -20.49 1.36 9.07
CA ASN A 136 -19.86 2.36 8.21
C ASN A 136 -18.53 1.88 7.63
N LEU A 137 -18.28 0.57 7.67
CA LEU A 137 -17.12 -0.08 7.10
C LEU A 137 -17.59 -1.08 6.04
N GLU A 138 -17.12 -0.91 4.81
CA GLU A 138 -17.45 -1.77 3.68
C GLU A 138 -16.20 -2.47 3.18
N ALA A 139 -16.31 -3.75 2.82
CA ALA A 139 -15.25 -4.52 2.21
C ALA A 139 -15.62 -4.85 0.77
N ILE A 140 -14.74 -4.51 -0.15
CA ILE A 140 -14.90 -4.75 -1.58
C ILE A 140 -13.76 -5.65 -2.04
N THR A 141 -14.09 -6.74 -2.72
CA THR A 141 -13.11 -7.61 -3.38
C THR A 141 -13.08 -7.29 -4.86
N LEU A 142 -11.89 -6.91 -5.36
CA LEU A 142 -11.67 -6.71 -6.78
C LEU A 142 -11.36 -8.07 -7.41
N THR A 143 -12.13 -8.44 -8.44
CA THR A 143 -12.01 -9.74 -9.13
C THR A 143 -11.38 -9.64 -10.50
N THR A 144 -11.33 -8.44 -11.08
CA THR A 144 -10.75 -8.21 -12.40
C THR A 144 -9.26 -7.90 -12.26
N ASN A 145 -8.45 -8.68 -12.93
CA ASN A 145 -7.02 -8.44 -13.06
C ASN A 145 -6.75 -7.71 -14.40
N HIS A 146 -5.99 -6.61 -14.34
CA HIS A 146 -5.57 -5.83 -15.51
C HIS A 146 -4.08 -6.00 -15.82
N ARG A 147 -3.43 -7.01 -15.23
CA ARG A 147 -2.04 -7.34 -15.54
C ARG A 147 -1.93 -7.98 -16.92
N ASN A 148 -0.74 -7.92 -17.48
CA ASN A 148 -0.45 -8.66 -18.71
C ASN A 148 -0.64 -10.16 -18.45
N GLU A 149 -1.25 -10.86 -19.42
CA GLU A 149 -1.58 -12.29 -19.33
C GLU A 149 -0.38 -13.15 -18.89
N ILE A 150 0.79 -12.90 -19.47
CA ILE A 150 2.02 -13.64 -19.11
C ILE A 150 2.42 -13.44 -17.64
N VAL A 151 2.12 -12.26 -17.06
CA VAL A 151 2.41 -11.99 -15.64
C VAL A 151 1.45 -12.77 -14.76
N GLU A 152 0.20 -12.89 -15.16
CA GLU A 152 -0.80 -13.68 -14.45
C GLU A 152 -0.43 -15.17 -14.44
N ASP A 153 -0.07 -15.72 -15.58
CA ASP A 153 0.38 -17.11 -15.73
C ASP A 153 1.61 -17.40 -14.86
N LEU A 154 2.59 -16.50 -14.86
CA LEU A 154 3.78 -16.63 -14.02
C LEU A 154 3.44 -16.62 -12.52
N LEU A 155 2.58 -15.71 -12.08
CA LEU A 155 2.17 -15.62 -10.67
C LEU A 155 1.40 -16.87 -10.24
N ASN A 156 0.52 -17.40 -11.09
CA ASN A 156 -0.20 -18.64 -10.84
C ASN A 156 0.77 -19.80 -10.70
N TYR A 157 1.75 -19.89 -11.60
CA TYR A 157 2.80 -20.91 -11.54
C TYR A 157 3.62 -20.84 -10.26
N TYR A 158 4.02 -19.63 -9.82
CA TYR A 158 4.75 -19.43 -8.55
C TYR A 158 3.90 -19.85 -7.34
N ASN A 159 2.64 -19.47 -7.29
CA ASN A 159 1.73 -19.84 -6.21
C ASN A 159 1.56 -21.36 -6.12
N ASP A 160 1.33 -22.03 -7.26
CA ASP A 160 1.22 -23.47 -7.35
C ASP A 160 2.52 -24.20 -6.92
N ALA A 161 3.67 -23.65 -7.27
CA ALA A 161 4.96 -24.21 -6.88
C ALA A 161 5.19 -24.11 -5.38
N VAL A 162 4.84 -22.97 -4.77
CA VAL A 162 4.94 -22.76 -3.31
C VAL A 162 4.00 -23.69 -2.56
N ASP A 163 2.75 -23.84 -3.01
CA ASP A 163 1.75 -24.72 -2.38
C ASP A 163 2.17 -26.21 -2.45
N LYS A 164 2.89 -26.60 -3.50
CA LYS A 164 3.45 -27.95 -3.66
C LYS A 164 4.78 -28.15 -2.94
N GLY A 165 5.25 -27.17 -2.17
CA GLY A 165 6.51 -27.27 -1.43
C GLY A 165 7.76 -27.29 -2.30
N VAL A 166 7.67 -26.80 -3.53
CA VAL A 166 8.84 -26.66 -4.39
C VAL A 166 9.73 -25.56 -3.84
N SER A 167 10.92 -25.90 -3.41
CA SER A 167 11.93 -24.93 -2.97
C SER A 167 12.40 -24.13 -4.19
N ILE A 168 12.00 -22.87 -4.26
CA ILE A 168 12.53 -21.91 -5.22
C ILE A 168 13.88 -21.46 -4.65
N THR A 169 14.95 -22.21 -4.98
CA THR A 169 16.30 -21.81 -4.61
C THR A 169 16.76 -20.68 -5.53
N THR A 170 17.08 -19.54 -4.96
CA THR A 170 17.69 -18.37 -5.63
C THR A 170 19.18 -18.59 -5.97
N SER A 171 19.71 -19.81 -5.89
CA SER A 171 21.04 -20.14 -6.35
C SER A 171 21.03 -20.32 -7.87
N GLY A 172 21.62 -19.38 -8.57
CA GLY A 172 21.71 -19.15 -10.00
C GLY A 172 22.07 -20.31 -10.93
N SER A 173 21.28 -21.35 -10.93
CA SER A 173 21.30 -22.43 -11.91
C SER A 173 20.03 -22.32 -12.76
N TYR A 174 20.20 -21.85 -13.97
CA TYR A 174 19.16 -21.93 -14.98
C TYR A 174 18.90 -23.40 -15.32
N ILE A 175 17.77 -23.94 -14.86
CA ILE A 175 17.32 -25.25 -15.35
C ILE A 175 16.57 -25.00 -16.66
N TYR A 176 17.26 -25.16 -17.75
CA TYR A 176 16.65 -25.23 -19.07
C TYR A 176 16.07 -26.65 -19.24
N ASN A 177 14.76 -26.79 -19.01
CA ASN A 177 14.08 -28.04 -19.32
C ASN A 177 13.50 -27.94 -20.74
N SER A 178 14.34 -28.31 -21.75
CA SER A 178 13.85 -28.64 -23.07
C SER A 178 13.14 -30.00 -22.99
N LYS A 179 11.83 -29.99 -22.97
CA LYS A 179 11.04 -31.14 -23.36
C LYS A 179 10.27 -30.78 -24.62
N ASN A 180 10.64 -31.54 -25.68
CA ASN A 180 9.97 -31.66 -26.96
C ASN A 180 8.45 -31.78 -26.85
#